data_5763b7b9ea32b322bf1228ff467bef4d
#
_entry.id   5763b7b9ea32b322bf1228ff467bef4d
#
_cell.length_a   1.000
_cell.length_b   1.000
_cell.length_c   1.000
_cell.angle_alpha   90.00
_cell.angle_beta   90.00
_cell.angle_gamma   90.00
#
_symmetry.space_group_name_H-M   'P 1'
#
loop_
_entity.id
_entity.type
_entity.pdbx_description
1 polymer ?
#
loop_
_entity_poly.entity_id
_entity_poly.type
_entity_poly.pdbx_seq_one_letter_code
_entity_poly.pdbx_strand_id
1 'polypeptide(L)'
;MPSHVDALSAWLLEGLELSSTLFHVGQYCGAWQASTSGHRRASFHVVLHGQCWLHLPAQAQRPARSVALAAGDAVFLLTDTPHCLSPDPLAPERGRETARAGTMTPLDAAGHEAPGSLGLACGFFEFKSGLDDLVLGLLPDHVIARHDQSTLHGARQIFELIRAEALLDPRTPSPLIARLTSLLFVYALRALDSNDELAPCFWSLMRRPAFAPLVAAIVADPGKPWTTASMAEFIHMSRARFCKLFAELSGQPPAQFVTLVRMKLAASMLSTGASMPDAAGQVGYQSESAFAQAFKRVTGVQPGAWRRTANHADANTATQLALH
;
A
#
# COMPACT_ATOMS: atom_id res chain seq x y z
N MET A 1 25.42 -5.22 2.18
CA MET A 1 24.80 -4.44 1.11
C MET A 1 23.30 -4.50 1.32
N PRO A 2 22.57 -3.37 1.29
CA PRO A 2 21.12 -3.42 1.35
C PRO A 2 20.61 -4.33 0.23
N SER A 3 19.57 -5.12 0.52
CA SER A 3 18.97 -5.98 -0.50
C SER A 3 18.37 -5.09 -1.61
N HIS A 4 18.21 -5.61 -2.82
CA HIS A 4 17.54 -4.87 -3.91
C HIS A 4 16.12 -4.46 -3.50
N VAL A 5 15.52 -5.22 -2.59
CA VAL A 5 14.18 -4.97 -2.02
C VAL A 5 14.19 -3.78 -1.07
N ASP A 6 15.22 -3.64 -0.22
CA ASP A 6 15.34 -2.47 0.67
C ASP A 6 15.50 -1.17 -0.13
N ALA A 7 16.30 -1.20 -1.19
CA ALA A 7 16.48 -0.03 -2.07
C ALA A 7 15.18 0.34 -2.79
N LEU A 8 14.40 -0.65 -3.24
CA LEU A 8 13.12 -0.39 -3.88
C LEU A 8 12.06 0.07 -2.88
N SER A 9 12.00 -0.55 -1.68
CA SER A 9 11.10 -0.11 -0.61
C SER A 9 11.37 1.36 -0.27
N ALA A 10 12.64 1.73 -0.13
CA ALA A 10 13.04 3.11 0.09
C ALA A 10 12.58 4.02 -1.06
N TRP A 11 12.82 3.62 -2.31
CA TRP A 11 12.40 4.39 -3.48
C TRP A 11 10.86 4.52 -3.60
N LEU A 12 10.09 3.47 -3.27
CA LEU A 12 8.63 3.55 -3.25
C LEU A 12 8.13 4.48 -2.16
N LEU A 13 8.77 4.44 -0.99
CA LEU A 13 8.41 5.26 0.16
C LEU A 13 8.90 6.70 0.04
N GLU A 14 9.95 6.92 -0.77
CA GLU A 14 10.46 8.26 -1.07
C GLU A 14 9.39 9.06 -1.83
N GLY A 15 8.89 10.13 -1.20
CA GLY A 15 7.81 10.95 -1.73
C GLY A 15 6.39 10.41 -1.48
N LEU A 16 6.20 9.32 -0.73
CA LEU A 16 4.91 8.93 -0.19
C LEU A 16 4.64 9.66 1.13
N GLU A 17 3.87 10.73 1.07
CA GLU A 17 3.25 11.27 2.28
C GLU A 17 2.03 10.42 2.64
N LEU A 18 2.23 9.47 3.56
CA LEU A 18 1.17 8.65 4.10
C LEU A 18 0.53 9.35 5.31
N SER A 19 -0.74 9.71 5.21
CA SER A 19 -1.54 10.05 6.38
C SER A 19 -2.57 8.97 6.65
N SER A 20 -2.80 8.67 7.90
CA SER A 20 -3.84 7.75 8.32
C SER A 20 -4.83 8.44 9.23
N THR A 21 -6.11 8.09 9.05
CA THR A 21 -7.20 8.52 9.92
C THR A 21 -7.83 7.31 10.56
N LEU A 22 -7.88 7.32 11.88
CA LEU A 22 -8.55 6.29 12.66
C LEU A 22 -10.03 6.68 12.76
N PHE A 23 -10.94 5.74 12.44
CA PHE A 23 -12.36 5.98 12.64
C PHE A 23 -12.97 5.08 13.72
N HIS A 24 -12.28 4.00 14.09
CA HIS A 24 -12.80 3.07 15.07
C HIS A 24 -11.68 2.39 15.85
N VAL A 25 -11.86 2.34 17.18
CA VAL A 25 -11.16 1.43 18.10
C VAL A 25 -12.22 0.88 19.03
N GLY A 26 -12.38 -0.43 19.07
CA GLY A 26 -13.41 -1.04 19.91
C GLY A 26 -13.36 -2.55 19.91
N GLN A 27 -14.29 -3.12 20.67
CA GLN A 27 -14.42 -4.54 20.88
C GLN A 27 -15.71 -5.04 20.25
N TYR A 28 -15.63 -6.17 19.59
CA TYR A 28 -16.75 -6.90 18.99
C TYR A 28 -16.99 -8.20 19.76
N CYS A 29 -18.26 -8.51 20.02
CA CYS A 29 -18.70 -9.74 20.68
C CYS A 29 -19.84 -10.40 19.91
N GLY A 30 -19.90 -11.72 19.95
CA GLY A 30 -20.95 -12.51 19.30
C GLY A 30 -20.81 -12.60 17.78
N ALA A 31 -21.93 -12.68 17.07
CA ALA A 31 -21.95 -12.69 15.61
C ALA A 31 -21.88 -11.26 15.08
N TRP A 32 -20.80 -10.93 14.39
CA TRP A 32 -20.54 -9.60 13.82
C TRP A 32 -19.91 -9.72 12.43
N GLN A 33 -20.03 -8.68 11.65
CA GLN A 33 -19.34 -8.49 10.38
C GLN A 33 -18.87 -7.03 10.28
N ALA A 34 -17.66 -6.82 9.79
CA ALA A 34 -17.10 -5.51 9.57
C ALA A 34 -16.45 -5.42 8.18
N SER A 35 -16.63 -4.31 7.51
CA SER A 35 -16.00 -4.01 6.21
C SER A 35 -15.82 -2.51 6.06
N THR A 36 -14.75 -2.15 5.34
CA THR A 36 -14.52 -0.78 4.86
C THR A 36 -14.67 -0.67 3.34
N SER A 37 -15.16 -1.73 2.67
CA SER A 37 -15.42 -1.73 1.23
C SER A 37 -16.50 -0.70 0.85
N GLY A 38 -16.40 -0.15 -0.35
CA GLY A 38 -17.36 0.81 -0.89
C GLY A 38 -17.05 2.27 -0.57
N HIS A 39 -16.01 2.56 0.20
CA HIS A 39 -15.58 3.93 0.54
C HIS A 39 -14.60 4.55 -0.47
N ARG A 40 -14.15 3.76 -1.45
CA ARG A 40 -13.17 4.18 -2.48
C ARG A 40 -11.86 4.70 -1.86
N ARG A 41 -11.43 4.12 -0.76
CA ARG A 41 -10.24 4.50 -0.01
C ARG A 41 -9.44 3.26 0.40
N ALA A 42 -8.14 3.41 0.51
CA ALA A 42 -7.30 2.43 1.18
C ALA A 42 -7.64 2.39 2.67
N SER A 43 -7.64 1.21 3.26
CA SER A 43 -8.03 1.03 4.66
C SER A 43 -7.12 0.05 5.39
N PHE A 44 -7.22 0.03 6.71
CA PHE A 44 -6.50 -0.93 7.54
C PHE A 44 -7.36 -1.44 8.69
N HIS A 45 -7.03 -2.65 9.13
CA HIS A 45 -7.55 -3.25 10.35
C HIS A 45 -6.39 -3.86 11.12
N VAL A 46 -6.27 -3.51 12.40
CA VAL A 46 -5.26 -4.05 13.33
C VAL A 46 -5.99 -4.83 14.40
N VAL A 47 -5.64 -6.11 14.58
CA VAL A 47 -6.22 -6.97 15.62
C VAL A 47 -5.51 -6.72 16.94
N LEU A 48 -6.18 -6.10 17.90
CA LEU A 48 -5.64 -5.73 19.20
C LEU A 48 -5.65 -6.89 20.21
N HIS A 49 -6.70 -7.71 20.18
CA HIS A 49 -6.84 -8.97 20.93
C HIS A 49 -7.84 -9.89 20.24
N GLY A 50 -7.83 -11.18 20.59
CA GLY A 50 -8.70 -12.18 20.00
C GLY A 50 -8.26 -12.64 18.60
N GLN A 51 -9.20 -13.21 17.87
CA GLN A 51 -8.98 -13.69 16.50
C GLN A 51 -10.22 -13.50 15.63
N CYS A 52 -10.02 -13.32 14.33
CA CYS A 52 -11.09 -13.23 13.33
C CYS A 52 -10.63 -13.79 11.99
N TRP A 53 -11.52 -13.76 11.02
CA TRP A 53 -11.25 -14.16 9.64
C TRP A 53 -11.46 -12.99 8.71
N LEU A 54 -10.49 -12.79 7.84
CA LEU A 54 -10.58 -11.89 6.68
C LEU A 54 -11.09 -12.71 5.49
N HIS A 55 -12.24 -12.37 4.96
CA HIS A 55 -12.82 -12.95 3.76
C HIS A 55 -12.61 -12.05 2.57
N LEU A 56 -11.93 -12.56 1.57
CA LEU A 56 -11.69 -11.90 0.28
C LEU A 56 -12.54 -12.65 -0.77
N PRO A 57 -13.53 -12.01 -1.39
CA PRO A 57 -14.39 -12.67 -2.38
C PRO A 57 -13.61 -13.01 -3.64
N ALA A 58 -14.12 -13.96 -4.43
CA ALA A 58 -13.55 -14.30 -5.72
C ALA A 58 -13.53 -13.07 -6.65
N GLN A 59 -12.41 -12.85 -7.32
CA GLN A 59 -12.20 -11.86 -8.37
C GLN A 59 -11.83 -12.58 -9.67
N ALA A 60 -11.83 -11.85 -10.81
CA ALA A 60 -11.70 -12.45 -12.15
C ALA A 60 -10.56 -13.46 -12.34
N GLN A 61 -9.48 -13.37 -11.55
CA GLN A 61 -8.30 -14.25 -11.64
C GLN A 61 -7.92 -14.89 -10.30
N ARG A 62 -8.76 -14.75 -9.25
CA ARG A 62 -8.47 -15.24 -7.90
C ARG A 62 -9.69 -15.91 -7.28
N PRO A 63 -9.54 -17.12 -6.71
CA PRO A 63 -10.62 -17.74 -5.95
C PRO A 63 -10.93 -16.94 -4.68
N ALA A 64 -12.13 -17.14 -4.14
CA ALA A 64 -12.46 -16.64 -2.81
C ALA A 64 -11.50 -17.25 -1.77
N ARG A 65 -11.15 -16.45 -0.76
CA ARG A 65 -10.18 -16.85 0.25
C ARG A 65 -10.59 -16.33 1.62
N SER A 66 -10.43 -17.15 2.65
CA SER A 66 -10.55 -16.77 4.05
C SER A 66 -9.20 -16.91 4.74
N VAL A 67 -8.78 -15.89 5.47
CA VAL A 67 -7.48 -15.82 6.15
C VAL A 67 -7.71 -15.55 7.62
N ALA A 68 -7.21 -16.42 8.49
CA ALA A 68 -7.24 -16.19 9.94
C ALA A 68 -6.31 -15.02 10.30
N LEU A 69 -6.79 -14.14 11.18
CA LEU A 69 -6.03 -13.04 11.79
C LEU A 69 -6.09 -13.20 13.31
N ALA A 70 -4.96 -13.06 13.97
CA ALA A 70 -4.81 -13.14 15.42
C ALA A 70 -4.33 -11.80 15.99
N ALA A 71 -4.34 -11.67 17.32
CA ALA A 71 -3.80 -10.50 18.00
C ALA A 71 -2.37 -10.20 17.53
N GLY A 72 -2.10 -8.96 17.15
CA GLY A 72 -0.84 -8.52 16.56
C GLY A 72 -0.78 -8.58 15.04
N ASP A 73 -1.76 -9.19 14.39
CA ASP A 73 -1.86 -9.14 12.93
C ASP A 73 -2.53 -7.84 12.48
N ALA A 74 -2.09 -7.35 11.33
CA ALA A 74 -2.73 -6.22 10.66
C ALA A 74 -2.96 -6.52 9.19
N VAL A 75 -4.07 -6.06 8.64
CA VAL A 75 -4.33 -6.07 7.20
C VAL A 75 -4.42 -4.64 6.68
N PHE A 76 -3.73 -4.40 5.59
CA PHE A 76 -3.73 -3.16 4.83
C PHE A 76 -4.35 -3.44 3.47
N LEU A 77 -5.47 -2.80 3.18
CA LEU A 77 -6.22 -2.90 1.93
C LEU A 77 -5.90 -1.66 1.13
N LEU A 78 -5.02 -1.79 0.14
CA LEU A 78 -4.38 -0.65 -0.54
C LEU A 78 -5.26 0.02 -1.59
N THR A 79 -6.33 -0.67 -1.97
CA THR A 79 -7.40 -0.14 -2.82
C THR A 79 -8.73 -0.35 -2.11
N ASP A 80 -9.84 0.05 -2.71
CA ASP A 80 -11.18 -0.28 -2.22
C ASP A 80 -11.49 -1.78 -2.45
N THR A 81 -10.64 -2.62 -1.86
CA THR A 81 -10.70 -4.08 -2.02
C THR A 81 -11.93 -4.65 -1.32
N PRO A 82 -12.83 -5.35 -2.02
CA PRO A 82 -13.95 -6.02 -1.40
C PRO A 82 -13.46 -7.03 -0.36
N HIS A 83 -13.96 -6.90 0.87
CA HIS A 83 -13.58 -7.77 1.98
C HIS A 83 -14.66 -7.77 3.07
N CYS A 84 -14.58 -8.76 3.94
CA CYS A 84 -15.38 -8.82 5.17
C CYS A 84 -14.53 -9.43 6.29
N LEU A 85 -14.62 -8.88 7.49
CA LEU A 85 -14.09 -9.48 8.72
C LEU A 85 -15.25 -10.11 9.49
N SER A 86 -15.05 -11.31 10.03
CA SER A 86 -16.05 -12.00 10.87
C SER A 86 -15.38 -12.96 11.86
N PRO A 87 -16.08 -13.42 12.91
CA PRO A 87 -15.58 -14.45 13.80
C PRO A 87 -15.60 -15.86 13.18
N ASP A 88 -16.35 -16.08 12.08
CA ASP A 88 -16.58 -17.37 11.47
C ASP A 88 -15.50 -17.67 10.39
N PRO A 89 -14.90 -18.88 10.34
CA PRO A 89 -13.99 -19.28 9.27
C PRO A 89 -14.67 -19.39 7.89
N LEU A 90 -15.99 -19.57 7.86
CA LEU A 90 -16.76 -19.62 6.64
C LEU A 90 -17.14 -18.20 6.19
N ALA A 91 -16.86 -17.91 4.92
CA ALA A 91 -17.27 -16.63 4.34
C ALA A 91 -18.80 -16.48 4.39
N PRO A 92 -19.31 -15.30 4.78
CA PRO A 92 -20.75 -15.05 4.78
C PRO A 92 -21.34 -15.26 3.37
N GLU A 93 -22.51 -15.91 3.30
CA GLU A 93 -23.23 -16.07 2.03
C GLU A 93 -23.63 -14.71 1.45
N ARG A 94 -23.33 -14.49 0.17
CA ARG A 94 -23.78 -13.29 -0.54
C ARG A 94 -25.30 -13.20 -0.51
N GLY A 95 -25.82 -12.10 0.02
CA GLY A 95 -27.28 -11.84 0.11
C GLY A 95 -27.88 -12.05 1.50
N ARG A 96 -27.20 -12.61 2.45
CA ARG A 96 -27.55 -12.45 3.87
C ARG A 96 -26.92 -11.18 4.40
N GLU A 97 -27.36 -10.05 3.91
CA GLU A 97 -27.18 -8.73 4.55
C GLU A 97 -28.01 -8.61 5.84
N THR A 98 -27.99 -9.61 6.67
CA THR A 98 -28.14 -9.34 8.09
C THR A 98 -26.73 -9.00 8.59
N ALA A 99 -26.18 -7.87 8.13
CA ALA A 99 -25.18 -7.14 8.88
C ALA A 99 -25.83 -6.79 10.24
N ARG A 100 -25.91 -7.77 11.10
CA ARG A 100 -25.96 -7.48 12.53
C ARG A 100 -24.58 -6.91 12.79
N ALA A 101 -24.51 -5.57 12.73
CA ALA A 101 -23.46 -4.85 13.41
C ALA A 101 -23.43 -5.47 14.81
N GLY A 102 -22.42 -6.30 15.08
CA GLY A 102 -22.23 -6.86 16.41
C GLY A 102 -22.21 -5.71 17.37
N THR A 103 -22.53 -5.93 18.61
CA THR A 103 -22.51 -4.89 19.64
C THR A 103 -21.06 -4.42 19.74
N MET A 104 -20.79 -3.24 19.24
CA MET A 104 -19.50 -2.60 19.31
C MET A 104 -19.42 -1.83 20.63
N THR A 105 -18.53 -2.25 21.50
CA THR A 105 -18.30 -1.60 22.78
C THR A 105 -16.88 -1.01 22.81
N PRO A 106 -16.60 -0.01 23.63
CA PRO A 106 -15.23 0.40 23.91
C PRO A 106 -14.39 -0.79 24.37
N LEU A 107 -13.08 -0.76 24.09
CA LEU A 107 -12.14 -1.74 24.64
C LEU A 107 -12.26 -1.76 26.16
N ASP A 108 -12.22 -2.94 26.76
CA ASP A 108 -12.21 -3.04 28.21
C ASP A 108 -10.81 -2.66 28.73
N ALA A 109 -10.71 -1.47 29.34
CA ALA A 109 -9.47 -0.96 29.95
C ALA A 109 -8.98 -1.83 31.12
N ALA A 110 -9.85 -2.63 31.71
CA ALA A 110 -9.48 -3.55 32.80
C ALA A 110 -8.79 -4.84 32.29
N GLY A 111 -8.64 -4.99 30.96
CA GLY A 111 -7.95 -6.13 30.35
C GLY A 111 -8.72 -7.45 30.45
N HIS A 112 -9.99 -7.41 30.83
CA HIS A 112 -10.87 -8.58 30.85
C HIS A 112 -11.39 -8.83 29.43
N GLU A 113 -10.61 -9.56 28.65
CA GLU A 113 -11.04 -10.04 27.34
C GLU A 113 -12.17 -11.06 27.56
N ALA A 114 -13.40 -10.69 27.26
CA ALA A 114 -14.50 -11.65 27.30
C ALA A 114 -14.18 -12.80 26.34
N PRO A 115 -14.38 -14.07 26.70
CA PRO A 115 -14.15 -15.20 25.82
C PRO A 115 -14.86 -15.00 24.47
N GLY A 116 -14.12 -15.09 23.36
CA GLY A 116 -14.66 -14.90 22.01
C GLY A 116 -14.85 -13.42 21.59
N SER A 117 -14.34 -12.47 22.37
CA SER A 117 -14.30 -11.07 21.97
C SER A 117 -13.10 -10.78 21.02
N LEU A 118 -13.27 -9.77 20.19
CA LEU A 118 -12.23 -9.27 19.28
C LEU A 118 -12.06 -7.77 19.45
N GLY A 119 -10.84 -7.32 19.70
CA GLY A 119 -10.46 -5.90 19.65
C GLY A 119 -9.91 -5.51 18.29
N LEU A 120 -10.46 -4.45 17.67
CA LEU A 120 -10.00 -3.92 16.39
C LEU A 120 -9.71 -2.43 16.48
N ALA A 121 -8.62 -2.00 15.80
CA ALA A 121 -8.41 -0.63 15.39
C ALA A 121 -8.53 -0.55 13.86
N CYS A 122 -9.44 0.29 13.37
CA CYS A 122 -9.74 0.42 11.96
C CYS A 122 -9.62 1.87 11.50
N GLY A 123 -9.11 2.06 10.28
CA GLY A 123 -8.92 3.39 9.73
C GLY A 123 -8.76 3.39 8.22
N PHE A 124 -8.55 4.59 7.68
CA PHE A 124 -8.25 4.80 6.27
C PHE A 124 -6.86 5.39 6.10
N PHE A 125 -6.23 5.03 4.98
CA PHE A 125 -5.04 5.69 4.49
C PHE A 125 -5.39 6.72 3.42
N GLU A 126 -4.68 7.81 3.46
CA GLU A 126 -4.63 8.81 2.40
C GLU A 126 -3.18 9.00 1.99
N PHE A 127 -2.93 8.83 0.73
CA PHE A 127 -1.64 9.12 0.14
C PHE A 127 -1.73 10.56 -0.41
N LYS A 128 -0.92 11.48 0.09
CA LYS A 128 -1.05 12.91 -0.22
C LYS A 128 -0.23 13.39 -1.41
N SER A 129 0.50 12.51 -2.05
CA SER A 129 1.48 12.91 -3.07
C SER A 129 0.92 13.07 -4.48
N GLY A 130 -0.38 12.78 -4.71
CA GLY A 130 -0.98 12.72 -6.06
C GLY A 130 -0.38 11.62 -6.96
N LEU A 131 0.56 10.83 -6.44
CA LEU A 131 1.16 9.65 -7.06
C LEU A 131 0.49 8.35 -6.59
N ASP A 132 -0.61 8.47 -5.88
CA ASP A 132 -1.26 7.40 -5.13
C ASP A 132 -1.62 6.24 -6.02
N ASP A 133 -2.33 6.49 -7.12
CA ASP A 133 -2.72 5.47 -8.09
C ASP A 133 -1.50 4.82 -8.74
N LEU A 134 -0.41 5.57 -8.89
CA LEU A 134 0.84 5.12 -9.50
C LEU A 134 1.58 4.14 -8.60
N VAL A 135 1.72 4.48 -7.33
CA VAL A 135 2.42 3.64 -6.34
C VAL A 135 1.56 2.46 -5.94
N LEU A 136 0.26 2.69 -5.72
CA LEU A 136 -0.69 1.62 -5.42
C LEU A 136 -0.78 0.60 -6.55
N GLY A 137 -0.68 1.04 -7.83
CA GLY A 137 -0.63 0.14 -8.99
C GLY A 137 0.62 -0.76 -9.04
N LEU A 138 1.64 -0.49 -8.23
CA LEU A 138 2.84 -1.31 -8.10
C LEU A 138 2.76 -2.30 -6.92
N LEU A 139 1.85 -2.07 -5.98
CA LEU A 139 1.67 -2.85 -4.77
C LEU A 139 0.56 -3.92 -4.95
N PRO A 140 0.52 -4.95 -4.13
CA PRO A 140 -0.62 -5.87 -4.11
C PRO A 140 -1.87 -5.18 -3.58
N ASP A 141 -3.06 -5.67 -3.91
CA ASP A 141 -4.33 -5.09 -3.44
C ASP A 141 -4.45 -5.07 -1.91
N HIS A 142 -3.78 -5.98 -1.24
CA HIS A 142 -3.73 -6.06 0.22
C HIS A 142 -2.39 -6.61 0.71
N VAL A 143 -2.02 -6.21 1.92
CA VAL A 143 -0.83 -6.68 2.65
C VAL A 143 -1.25 -7.12 4.04
N ILE A 144 -0.80 -8.30 4.46
CA ILE A 144 -1.02 -8.81 5.81
C ILE A 144 0.31 -8.82 6.55
N ALA A 145 0.41 -8.05 7.64
CA ALA A 145 1.51 -8.10 8.57
C ALA A 145 1.17 -9.12 9.66
N ARG A 146 1.99 -10.17 9.80
CA ARG A 146 1.83 -11.20 10.83
C ARG A 146 2.72 -10.90 12.02
N HIS A 147 2.21 -11.03 13.23
CA HIS A 147 2.96 -10.80 14.46
C HIS A 147 4.11 -11.80 14.68
N ASP A 148 4.00 -12.99 14.12
CA ASP A 148 4.97 -14.09 14.25
C ASP A 148 6.07 -14.10 13.18
N GLN A 149 6.01 -13.20 12.20
CA GLN A 149 7.04 -13.09 11.17
C GLN A 149 8.37 -12.62 11.77
N SER A 150 9.39 -13.46 11.70
CA SER A 150 10.75 -13.19 12.22
C SER A 150 11.42 -11.97 11.58
N THR A 151 11.01 -11.59 10.38
CA THR A 151 11.51 -10.41 9.64
C THR A 151 10.95 -9.09 10.16
N LEU A 152 9.95 -9.12 11.04
CA LEU A 152 9.20 -7.94 11.53
C LEU A 152 9.54 -7.56 12.98
N HIS A 153 10.79 -7.70 13.42
CA HIS A 153 11.16 -7.38 14.81
C HIS A 153 10.68 -5.99 15.28
N GLY A 154 10.79 -4.97 14.41
CA GLY A 154 10.29 -3.62 14.73
C GLY A 154 8.77 -3.49 14.68
N ALA A 155 8.07 -4.29 13.90
CA ALA A 155 6.60 -4.25 13.82
C ALA A 155 5.95 -4.70 15.13
N ARG A 156 6.56 -5.66 15.83
CA ARG A 156 6.06 -6.12 17.13
C ARG A 156 6.04 -5.01 18.17
N GLN A 157 7.11 -4.21 18.26
CA GLN A 157 7.14 -3.07 19.18
C GLN A 157 6.10 -2.01 18.82
N ILE A 158 5.92 -1.74 17.53
CA ILE A 158 4.90 -0.80 17.05
C ILE A 158 3.50 -1.31 17.40
N PHE A 159 3.25 -2.61 17.22
CA PHE A 159 1.98 -3.21 17.59
C PHE A 159 1.68 -3.06 19.09
N GLU A 160 2.67 -3.35 19.98
CA GLU A 160 2.51 -3.17 21.43
C GLU A 160 2.22 -1.71 21.80
N LEU A 161 2.84 -0.73 21.12
CA LEU A 161 2.52 0.68 21.27
C LEU A 161 1.09 1.01 20.81
N ILE A 162 0.64 0.48 19.68
CA ILE A 162 -0.75 0.65 19.21
C ILE A 162 -1.74 0.11 20.24
N ARG A 163 -1.46 -1.08 20.78
CA ARG A 163 -2.30 -1.72 21.79
C ARG A 163 -2.33 -0.90 23.09
N ALA A 164 -1.18 -0.45 23.56
CA ALA A 164 -1.09 0.39 24.77
C ALA A 164 -1.88 1.70 24.60
N GLU A 165 -1.71 2.41 23.49
CA GLU A 165 -2.46 3.64 23.17
C GLU A 165 -3.98 3.40 23.07
N ALA A 166 -4.40 2.27 22.52
CA ALA A 166 -5.81 1.92 22.41
C ALA A 166 -6.47 1.65 23.77
N LEU A 167 -5.70 1.22 24.76
CA LEU A 167 -6.17 0.93 26.12
C LEU A 167 -6.12 2.15 27.06
N LEU A 168 -5.35 3.20 26.72
CA LEU A 168 -5.25 4.42 27.56
C LEU A 168 -6.58 5.16 27.69
N ASP A 169 -7.27 5.36 26.58
CA ASP A 169 -8.61 5.94 26.54
C ASP A 169 -9.46 5.23 25.48
N PRO A 170 -10.19 4.18 25.88
CA PRO A 170 -11.03 3.42 24.96
C PRO A 170 -12.18 4.22 24.33
N ARG A 171 -12.49 5.40 24.87
CA ARG A 171 -13.59 6.24 24.36
C ARG A 171 -13.11 7.28 23.34
N THR A 172 -11.85 7.69 23.44
CA THR A 172 -11.26 8.71 22.57
C THR A 172 -9.99 8.14 21.93
N PRO A 173 -10.09 7.58 20.72
CA PRO A 173 -8.94 6.98 20.05
C PRO A 173 -7.78 7.98 19.90
N SER A 174 -6.60 7.59 20.40
CA SER A 174 -5.39 8.42 20.31
C SER A 174 -4.95 8.64 18.86
N PRO A 175 -4.65 9.88 18.44
CA PRO A 175 -4.07 10.16 17.12
C PRO A 175 -2.75 9.43 16.85
N LEU A 176 -2.04 8.98 17.91
CA LEU A 176 -0.80 8.22 17.79
C LEU A 176 -1.04 6.85 17.16
N ILE A 177 -2.19 6.22 17.38
CA ILE A 177 -2.53 4.93 16.77
C ILE A 177 -2.43 5.02 15.24
N ALA A 178 -2.99 6.08 14.65
CA ALA A 178 -2.92 6.30 13.20
C ALA A 178 -1.46 6.42 12.72
N ARG A 179 -0.62 7.18 13.43
CA ARG A 179 0.80 7.35 13.11
C ARG A 179 1.59 6.05 13.22
N LEU A 180 1.38 5.30 14.30
CA LEU A 180 2.00 4.00 14.52
C LEU A 180 1.57 2.98 13.45
N THR A 181 0.30 3.02 13.03
CA THR A 181 -0.21 2.16 11.97
C THR A 181 0.44 2.49 10.62
N SER A 182 0.72 3.76 10.34
CA SER A 182 1.49 4.14 9.13
C SER A 182 2.90 3.55 9.16
N LEU A 183 3.58 3.54 10.33
CA LEU A 183 4.88 2.89 10.49
C LEU A 183 4.77 1.36 10.34
N LEU A 184 3.73 0.75 10.92
CA LEU A 184 3.49 -0.69 10.78
C LEU A 184 3.31 -1.09 9.32
N PHE A 185 2.63 -0.26 8.51
CA PHE A 185 2.50 -0.47 7.07
C PHE A 185 3.86 -0.49 6.36
N VAL A 186 4.78 0.41 6.70
CA VAL A 186 6.14 0.41 6.15
C VAL A 186 6.87 -0.91 6.46
N TYR A 187 6.75 -1.42 7.67
CA TYR A 187 7.30 -2.72 8.04
C TYR A 187 6.61 -3.86 7.29
N ALA A 188 5.29 -3.79 7.11
CA ALA A 188 4.54 -4.78 6.34
C ALA A 188 4.99 -4.83 4.87
N LEU A 189 5.27 -3.70 4.24
CA LEU A 189 5.84 -3.65 2.89
C LEU A 189 7.22 -4.32 2.80
N ARG A 190 8.09 -4.12 3.80
CA ARG A 190 9.38 -4.81 3.86
C ARG A 190 9.25 -6.32 4.01
N ALA A 191 8.20 -6.77 4.70
CA ALA A 191 7.93 -8.19 4.90
C ALA A 191 7.27 -8.88 3.70
N LEU A 192 6.84 -8.15 2.67
CA LEU A 192 6.30 -8.73 1.45
C LEU A 192 7.25 -9.72 0.78
N ASP A 193 8.54 -9.61 1.06
CA ASP A 193 9.58 -10.51 0.55
C ASP A 193 9.42 -11.96 1.02
N SER A 194 8.85 -12.18 2.19
CA SER A 194 8.68 -13.50 2.80
C SER A 194 7.32 -14.14 2.52
N ASN A 195 6.39 -13.46 1.84
CA ASN A 195 5.05 -13.97 1.61
C ASN A 195 4.92 -14.65 0.24
N ASP A 196 4.81 -15.98 0.20
CA ASP A 196 4.72 -16.79 -1.03
C ASP A 196 3.41 -16.62 -1.82
N GLU A 197 2.40 -16.00 -1.24
CA GLU A 197 1.04 -15.91 -1.79
C GLU A 197 0.69 -14.54 -2.38
N LEU A 198 1.70 -13.77 -2.78
CA LEU A 198 1.45 -12.47 -3.42
C LEU A 198 0.73 -12.65 -4.75
N ALA A 199 -0.32 -11.87 -4.93
CA ALA A 199 -0.94 -11.67 -6.23
C ALA A 199 0.09 -11.10 -7.24
N PRO A 200 -0.13 -11.30 -8.55
CA PRO A 200 0.69 -10.65 -9.56
C PRO A 200 0.77 -9.14 -9.28
N CYS A 201 1.96 -8.68 -8.92
CA CYS A 201 2.25 -7.28 -8.65
C CYS A 201 3.74 -7.05 -8.90
N PHE A 202 4.13 -5.80 -8.93
CA PHE A 202 5.53 -5.44 -9.15
C PHE A 202 6.50 -6.08 -8.14
N TRP A 203 6.09 -6.25 -6.89
CA TRP A 203 6.88 -6.92 -5.86
C TRP A 203 7.25 -8.35 -6.23
N SER A 204 6.38 -9.05 -6.98
CA SER A 204 6.63 -10.41 -7.45
C SER A 204 7.80 -10.50 -8.44
N LEU A 205 8.08 -9.42 -9.20
CA LEU A 205 9.27 -9.36 -10.04
C LEU A 205 10.56 -9.28 -9.21
N MET A 206 10.55 -8.48 -8.13
CA MET A 206 11.73 -8.28 -7.28
C MET A 206 12.16 -9.57 -6.57
N ARG A 207 11.23 -10.47 -6.28
CA ARG A 207 11.52 -11.78 -5.69
C ARG A 207 12.18 -12.76 -6.65
N ARG A 208 12.18 -12.46 -7.94
CA ARG A 208 12.82 -13.31 -8.94
C ARG A 208 14.25 -12.83 -9.21
N PRO A 209 15.28 -13.66 -8.89
CA PRO A 209 16.68 -13.28 -9.06
C PRO A 209 17.04 -12.79 -10.48
N ALA A 210 16.33 -13.29 -11.50
CA ALA A 210 16.55 -12.85 -12.88
C ALA A 210 15.98 -11.45 -13.14
N PHE A 211 14.89 -11.03 -12.47
CA PHE A 211 14.20 -9.76 -12.73
C PHE A 211 14.66 -8.64 -11.80
N ALA A 212 15.06 -8.95 -10.58
CA ALA A 212 15.47 -7.94 -9.59
C ALA A 212 16.56 -6.99 -10.10
N PRO A 213 17.65 -7.44 -10.75
CA PRO A 213 18.66 -6.54 -11.32
C PRO A 213 18.11 -5.64 -12.43
N LEU A 214 17.21 -6.16 -13.28
CA LEU A 214 16.58 -5.38 -14.35
C LEU A 214 15.73 -4.26 -13.77
N VAL A 215 14.90 -4.58 -12.77
CA VAL A 215 14.06 -3.60 -12.09
C VAL A 215 14.91 -2.52 -11.43
N ALA A 216 15.96 -2.90 -10.70
CA ALA A 216 16.90 -1.96 -10.10
C ALA A 216 17.57 -1.05 -11.15
N ALA A 217 17.95 -1.60 -12.30
CA ALA A 217 18.54 -0.81 -13.39
C ALA A 217 17.54 0.17 -14.02
N ILE A 218 16.25 -0.22 -14.18
CA ILE A 218 15.19 0.67 -14.69
C ILE A 218 14.91 1.81 -13.70
N VAL A 219 14.90 1.53 -12.40
CA VAL A 219 14.67 2.53 -11.35
C VAL A 219 15.86 3.50 -11.26
N ALA A 220 17.08 2.99 -11.38
CA ALA A 220 18.30 3.81 -11.30
C ALA A 220 18.46 4.75 -12.49
N ASP A 221 18.07 4.32 -13.69
CA ASP A 221 18.15 5.12 -14.92
C ASP A 221 16.90 4.92 -15.79
N PRO A 222 15.77 5.52 -15.43
CA PRO A 222 14.53 5.39 -16.20
C PRO A 222 14.58 6.12 -17.55
N GLY A 223 15.50 7.09 -17.71
CA GLY A 223 15.69 7.84 -18.96
C GLY A 223 16.29 7.01 -20.09
N LYS A 224 17.02 5.94 -19.76
CA LYS A 224 17.60 5.03 -20.75
C LYS A 224 16.50 4.47 -21.70
N PRO A 225 16.81 4.21 -22.97
CA PRO A 225 15.84 3.67 -23.94
C PRO A 225 15.52 2.21 -23.64
N TRP A 226 14.74 1.97 -22.60
CA TRP A 226 14.25 0.65 -22.19
C TRP A 226 13.17 0.16 -23.16
N THR A 227 13.60 -0.63 -24.15
CA THR A 227 12.68 -1.35 -25.04
C THR A 227 12.44 -2.76 -24.52
N THR A 228 11.36 -3.41 -24.96
CA THR A 228 11.12 -4.81 -24.62
C THR A 228 12.27 -5.72 -25.05
N ALA A 229 12.95 -5.38 -26.15
CA ALA A 229 14.11 -6.11 -26.64
C ALA A 229 15.30 -5.93 -25.71
N SER A 230 15.66 -4.68 -25.35
CA SER A 230 16.81 -4.41 -24.47
C SER A 230 16.60 -4.95 -23.06
N MET A 231 15.36 -4.95 -22.54
CA MET A 231 15.04 -5.54 -21.25
C MET A 231 15.16 -7.07 -21.28
N ALA A 232 14.70 -7.72 -22.34
CA ALA A 232 14.82 -9.18 -22.50
C ALA A 232 16.29 -9.61 -22.63
N GLU A 233 17.10 -8.85 -23.40
CA GLU A 233 18.53 -9.06 -23.55
C GLU A 233 19.26 -8.90 -22.20
N PHE A 234 18.92 -7.88 -21.42
CA PHE A 234 19.50 -7.62 -20.09
C PHE A 234 19.42 -8.82 -19.15
N ILE A 235 18.34 -9.61 -19.23
CA ILE A 235 18.14 -10.79 -18.40
C ILE A 235 18.34 -12.12 -19.16
N HIS A 236 18.97 -12.06 -20.35
CA HIS A 236 19.28 -13.21 -21.17
C HIS A 236 18.07 -14.11 -21.53
N MET A 237 16.92 -13.47 -21.85
CA MET A 237 15.70 -14.17 -22.26
C MET A 237 15.30 -13.81 -23.68
N SER A 238 14.55 -14.72 -24.34
CA SER A 238 13.87 -14.36 -25.57
C SER A 238 12.76 -13.34 -25.29
N ARG A 239 12.52 -12.40 -26.23
CA ARG A 239 11.52 -11.35 -26.09
C ARG A 239 10.12 -11.90 -25.75
N ALA A 240 9.71 -13.00 -26.39
CA ALA A 240 8.40 -13.61 -26.16
C ALA A 240 8.28 -14.16 -24.72
N ARG A 241 9.30 -14.91 -24.25
CA ARG A 241 9.34 -15.44 -22.89
C ARG A 241 9.38 -14.32 -21.84
N PHE A 242 10.20 -13.29 -22.09
CA PHE A 242 10.28 -12.12 -21.20
C PHE A 242 8.92 -11.45 -21.04
N CYS A 243 8.24 -11.07 -22.14
CA CYS A 243 6.95 -10.39 -22.08
C CYS A 243 5.90 -11.23 -21.32
N LYS A 244 5.86 -12.54 -21.60
CA LYS A 244 4.92 -13.45 -20.93
C LYS A 244 5.18 -13.51 -19.42
N LEU A 245 6.39 -13.82 -19.01
CA LEU A 245 6.75 -13.95 -17.59
C LEU A 245 6.61 -12.61 -16.83
N PHE A 246 7.02 -11.51 -17.47
CA PHE A 246 6.88 -10.18 -16.85
C PHE A 246 5.41 -9.87 -16.55
N ALA A 247 4.51 -10.07 -17.53
CA ALA A 247 3.08 -9.82 -17.37
C ALA A 247 2.44 -10.79 -16.35
N GLU A 248 2.82 -12.06 -16.34
CA GLU A 248 2.34 -13.05 -15.37
C GLU A 248 2.75 -12.68 -13.93
N LEU A 249 3.97 -12.17 -13.73
CA LEU A 249 4.50 -11.82 -12.42
C LEU A 249 4.00 -10.46 -11.93
N SER A 250 3.94 -9.45 -12.80
CA SER A 250 3.61 -8.08 -12.41
C SER A 250 2.15 -7.69 -12.63
N GLY A 251 1.39 -8.49 -13.38
CA GLY A 251 0.04 -8.13 -13.82
C GLY A 251 0.00 -7.07 -14.93
N GLN A 252 1.17 -6.59 -15.42
CA GLN A 252 1.26 -5.48 -16.36
C GLN A 252 2.31 -5.72 -17.45
N PRO A 253 2.14 -5.12 -18.65
CA PRO A 253 3.18 -5.18 -19.70
C PRO A 253 4.46 -4.44 -19.29
N PRO A 254 5.66 -4.88 -19.73
CA PRO A 254 6.93 -4.24 -19.39
C PRO A 254 7.01 -2.74 -19.72
N ALA A 255 6.44 -2.33 -20.86
CA ALA A 255 6.44 -0.92 -21.27
C ALA A 255 5.61 -0.03 -20.33
N GLN A 256 4.53 -0.55 -19.77
CA GLN A 256 3.73 0.18 -18.79
C GLN A 256 4.51 0.41 -17.51
N PHE A 257 5.24 -0.59 -17.03
CA PHE A 257 6.11 -0.46 -15.86
C PHE A 257 7.15 0.64 -16.05
N VAL A 258 7.88 0.65 -17.17
CA VAL A 258 8.87 1.71 -17.48
C VAL A 258 8.19 3.09 -17.46
N THR A 259 6.99 3.19 -18.05
CA THR A 259 6.23 4.44 -18.05
C THR A 259 5.90 4.90 -16.62
N LEU A 260 5.46 3.98 -15.76
CA LEU A 260 5.15 4.29 -14.36
C LEU A 260 6.39 4.82 -13.61
N VAL A 261 7.54 4.16 -13.74
CA VAL A 261 8.79 4.59 -13.10
C VAL A 261 9.21 5.98 -13.58
N ARG A 262 9.12 6.24 -14.90
CA ARG A 262 9.40 7.54 -15.49
C ARG A 262 8.49 8.64 -14.94
N MET A 263 7.18 8.37 -14.85
CA MET A 263 6.21 9.36 -14.37
C MET A 263 6.38 9.62 -12.87
N LYS A 264 6.75 8.62 -12.07
CA LYS A 264 7.08 8.83 -10.65
C LYS A 264 8.28 9.75 -10.48
N LEU A 265 9.37 9.51 -11.22
CA LEU A 265 10.55 10.39 -11.16
C LEU A 265 10.19 11.81 -11.64
N ALA A 266 9.49 11.93 -12.77
CA ALA A 266 9.10 13.23 -13.30
C ALA A 266 8.22 14.02 -12.33
N ALA A 267 7.27 13.36 -11.67
CA ALA A 267 6.40 13.97 -10.67
C ALA A 267 7.21 14.49 -9.46
N SER A 268 8.17 13.71 -8.97
CA SER A 268 9.10 14.13 -7.91
C SER A 268 9.91 15.36 -8.34
N MET A 269 10.50 15.35 -9.54
CA MET A 269 11.25 16.48 -10.08
C MET A 269 10.39 17.75 -10.21
N LEU A 270 9.18 17.63 -10.73
CA LEU A 270 8.24 18.75 -10.86
C LEU A 270 7.83 19.31 -9.51
N SER A 271 7.63 18.46 -8.50
CA SER A 271 7.32 18.87 -7.12
C SER A 271 8.48 19.60 -6.45
N THR A 272 9.72 19.27 -6.81
CA THR A 272 10.93 19.97 -6.32
C THR A 272 11.33 21.18 -7.18
N GLY A 273 10.47 21.60 -8.11
CA GLY A 273 10.65 22.84 -8.87
C GLY A 273 11.32 22.70 -10.24
N ALA A 274 11.66 21.49 -10.69
CA ALA A 274 12.22 21.29 -12.02
C ALA A 274 11.32 21.83 -13.13
N SER A 275 11.92 22.27 -14.23
CA SER A 275 11.16 22.68 -15.41
C SER A 275 10.55 21.47 -16.14
N MET A 276 9.49 21.70 -16.91
CA MET A 276 8.89 20.61 -17.70
C MET A 276 9.87 20.03 -18.76
N PRO A 277 10.67 20.84 -19.48
CA PRO A 277 11.69 20.32 -20.38
C PRO A 277 12.74 19.45 -19.68
N ASP A 278 13.23 19.89 -18.51
CA ASP A 278 14.24 19.14 -17.74
C ASP A 278 13.68 17.80 -17.28
N ALA A 279 12.47 17.80 -16.71
CA ALA A 279 11.79 16.57 -16.29
C ALA A 279 11.56 15.61 -17.47
N ALA A 280 11.07 16.13 -18.61
CA ALA A 280 10.86 15.33 -19.81
C ALA A 280 12.17 14.70 -20.34
N GLY A 281 13.23 15.49 -20.44
CA GLY A 281 14.55 15.03 -20.88
C GLY A 281 15.14 13.97 -19.96
N GLN A 282 15.09 14.19 -18.65
CA GLN A 282 15.64 13.26 -17.65
C GLN A 282 14.93 11.90 -17.66
N VAL A 283 13.64 11.87 -17.95
CA VAL A 283 12.89 10.60 -18.04
C VAL A 283 12.82 10.03 -19.47
N GLY A 284 13.64 10.57 -20.39
CA GLY A 284 13.87 10.01 -21.72
C GLY A 284 12.79 10.29 -22.76
N TYR A 285 12.02 11.39 -22.62
CA TYR A 285 11.10 11.85 -23.66
C TYR A 285 11.76 12.86 -24.58
N GLN A 286 11.60 12.64 -25.89
CA GLN A 286 12.18 13.49 -26.94
C GLN A 286 11.34 14.75 -27.22
N SER A 287 10.09 14.80 -26.74
CA SER A 287 9.25 15.98 -26.88
C SER A 287 8.40 16.22 -25.63
N GLU A 288 8.24 17.50 -25.28
CA GLU A 288 7.41 17.93 -24.17
C GLU A 288 5.94 17.53 -24.36
N SER A 289 5.44 17.53 -25.58
CA SER A 289 4.05 17.16 -25.86
C SER A 289 3.79 15.67 -25.58
N ALA A 290 4.70 14.78 -26.01
CA ALA A 290 4.61 13.35 -25.71
C ALA A 290 4.72 13.07 -24.21
N PHE A 291 5.60 13.78 -23.53
CA PHE A 291 5.75 13.74 -22.09
C PHE A 291 4.46 14.17 -21.38
N ALA A 292 3.91 15.35 -21.73
CA ALA A 292 2.71 15.89 -21.10
C ALA A 292 1.49 14.98 -21.28
N GLN A 293 1.33 14.34 -22.45
CA GLN A 293 0.28 13.36 -22.69
C GLN A 293 0.46 12.10 -21.84
N ALA A 294 1.69 11.57 -21.77
CA ALA A 294 1.99 10.40 -20.94
C ALA A 294 1.78 10.72 -19.45
N PHE A 295 2.27 11.86 -18.99
CA PHE A 295 2.11 12.32 -17.61
C PHE A 295 0.63 12.46 -17.24
N LYS A 296 -0.17 13.18 -18.04
CA LYS A 296 -1.62 13.32 -17.80
C LYS A 296 -2.34 11.97 -17.80
N ARG A 297 -1.98 11.06 -18.72
CA ARG A 297 -2.61 9.72 -18.77
C ARG A 297 -2.35 8.92 -17.51
N VAL A 298 -1.18 9.06 -16.91
CA VAL A 298 -0.75 8.29 -15.74
C VAL A 298 -1.18 8.95 -14.42
N THR A 299 -1.03 10.28 -14.30
CA THR A 299 -1.31 11.04 -13.07
C THR A 299 -2.71 11.67 -13.04
N GLY A 300 -3.45 11.65 -14.13
CA GLY A 300 -4.74 12.33 -14.27
C GLY A 300 -4.65 13.84 -14.50
N VAL A 301 -3.50 14.48 -14.25
CA VAL A 301 -3.32 15.94 -14.32
C VAL A 301 -2.18 16.35 -15.25
N GLN A 302 -2.22 17.58 -15.75
CA GLN A 302 -1.13 18.13 -16.58
C GLN A 302 0.13 18.43 -15.72
N PRO A 303 1.36 18.28 -16.27
CA PRO A 303 2.60 18.57 -15.55
C PRO A 303 2.67 19.97 -14.94
N GLY A 304 2.17 20.99 -15.67
CA GLY A 304 2.11 22.37 -15.18
C GLY A 304 1.11 22.58 -14.03
N ALA A 305 0.01 21.84 -13.99
CA ALA A 305 -0.93 21.87 -12.87
C ALA A 305 -0.30 21.18 -11.64
N TRP A 306 0.35 20.03 -11.86
CA TRP A 306 1.08 19.30 -10.81
C TRP A 306 2.09 20.19 -10.09
N ARG A 307 2.96 20.89 -10.84
CA ARG A 307 3.97 21.80 -10.28
C ARG A 307 3.35 22.93 -9.46
N ARG A 308 2.20 23.47 -9.86
CA ARG A 308 1.53 24.53 -9.10
C ARG A 308 0.96 24.04 -7.78
N THR A 309 0.37 22.85 -7.73
CA THR A 309 -0.17 22.28 -6.49
C THR A 309 0.92 21.98 -5.47
N ALA A 310 2.08 21.46 -5.91
CA ALA A 310 3.23 21.23 -5.05
C ALA A 310 3.77 22.54 -4.44
N ASN A 311 3.95 23.60 -5.26
CA ASN A 311 4.42 24.90 -4.77
C ASN A 311 3.47 25.56 -3.79
N HIS A 312 2.15 25.35 -3.91
CA HIS A 312 1.16 25.88 -2.96
C HIS A 312 1.18 25.13 -1.61
N ALA A 313 1.48 23.83 -1.60
CA ALA A 313 1.60 23.07 -0.38
C ALA A 313 2.83 23.52 0.45
N ASP A 314 3.97 23.76 -0.20
CA ASP A 314 5.19 24.27 0.43
C ASP A 314 5.03 25.69 0.97
N ALA A 315 4.37 26.58 0.22
CA ALA A 315 4.13 27.95 0.64
C ALA A 315 3.21 28.05 1.87
N ASN A 316 2.21 27.18 1.97
CA ASN A 316 1.31 27.12 3.14
C ASN A 316 2.03 26.60 4.39
N THR A 317 2.92 25.63 4.22
CA THR A 317 3.73 25.07 5.31
C THR A 317 4.75 26.09 5.82
N ALA A 318 5.40 26.84 4.92
CA ALA A 318 6.33 27.90 5.28
C ALA A 318 5.65 29.08 6.00
N THR A 319 4.42 29.43 5.60
CA THR A 319 3.64 30.50 6.24
C THR A 319 3.16 30.10 7.65
N GLN A 320 2.82 28.84 7.87
CA GLN A 320 2.47 28.34 9.20
C GLN A 320 3.66 28.28 10.16
N LEU A 321 4.86 27.97 9.65
CA LEU A 321 6.10 27.95 10.46
C LEU A 321 6.61 29.37 10.80
N ALA A 322 6.26 30.38 10.03
CA ALA A 322 6.65 31.77 10.28
C ALA A 322 5.72 32.52 11.27
N LEU A 323 4.60 31.91 11.68
CA LEU A 323 3.61 32.47 12.60
C LEU A 323 3.72 31.89 14.03
N HIS A 324 4.72 31.06 14.30
CA HIS A 324 5.10 30.54 15.61
C HIS A 324 6.54 30.89 15.95
#